data_4fdcf7662cda79b40692269145ae0c96
#
_entry.id   4fdcf7662cda79b40692269145ae0c96
#
_cell.length_a   1.000
_cell.length_b   1.000
_cell.length_c   1.000
_cell.angle_alpha   90.00
_cell.angle_beta   90.00
_cell.angle_gamma   90.00
#
_symmetry.space_group_name_H-M   'P 1'
#
loop_
_entity.id
_entity.type
_entity.pdbx_description
1 polymer ?
#
loop_
_entity_poly.entity_id
_entity_poly.type
_entity_poly.pdbx_seq_one_letter_code
_entity_poly.pdbx_strand_id
1 'polypeptide(L)' 'MIEELDVHGLSVAEARSLIDKALKSLKKETCVLRIIHGYSHGDAIGKMVRSRYRKHPKIQRVELSMNRGITDLIIRRIL' A
#
# COMPACT_ATOMS: atom_id res chain seq x y z
N MET A 1 -11.77 9.11 -1.38
CA MET A 1 -10.66 9.76 -0.68
C MET A 1 -9.42 8.89 -0.75
N ILE A 2 -8.28 9.51 -0.92
CA ILE A 2 -6.99 8.82 -0.95
C ILE A 2 -6.31 9.05 0.39
N GLU A 3 -5.87 7.97 1.05
CA GLU A 3 -4.99 8.09 2.21
C GLU A 3 -3.58 7.73 1.76
N GLU A 4 -2.60 8.50 2.22
CA GLU A 4 -1.20 8.25 1.91
C GLU A 4 -0.49 7.70 3.13
N LEU A 5 0.35 6.70 2.91
CA LEU A 5 1.19 6.11 3.95
C LEU A 5 2.62 6.05 3.44
N ASP A 6 3.50 6.78 4.09
CA ASP A 6 4.90 6.84 3.71
C ASP A 6 5.69 5.82 4.52
N VAL A 7 6.25 4.84 3.83
CA VAL A 7 7.07 3.78 4.44
C VAL A 7 8.47 3.72 3.84
N HIS A 8 8.89 4.77 3.11
CA HIS A 8 10.21 4.77 2.53
C HIS A 8 11.29 4.71 3.61
N GLY A 9 12.38 4.05 3.32
CA GLY A 9 13.51 3.95 4.26
C GLY A 9 13.31 2.96 5.40
N LEU A 10 12.12 2.35 5.53
CA LEU A 10 11.87 1.33 6.54
C LEU A 10 12.34 -0.04 6.05
N SER A 11 12.46 -0.99 6.96
CA SER A 11 12.64 -2.39 6.58
C SER A 11 11.32 -2.92 5.98
N VAL A 12 11.41 -4.03 5.24
CA VAL A 12 10.22 -4.69 4.69
C VAL A 12 9.25 -5.06 5.81
N ALA A 13 9.78 -5.59 6.92
CA ALA A 13 8.95 -5.99 8.05
C ALA A 13 8.23 -4.81 8.70
N GLU A 14 8.94 -3.68 8.87
CA GLU A 14 8.34 -2.47 9.43
C GLU A 14 7.26 -1.90 8.52
N ALA A 15 7.56 -1.84 7.22
CA ALA A 15 6.61 -1.35 6.23
C ALA A 15 5.35 -2.21 6.22
N ARG A 16 5.51 -3.53 6.22
CA ARG A 16 4.39 -4.47 6.25
C ARG A 16 3.53 -4.25 7.49
N SER A 17 4.14 -4.10 8.64
CA SER A 17 3.43 -3.88 9.90
C SER A 17 2.59 -2.62 9.84
N LEU A 18 3.16 -1.52 9.34
CA LEU A 18 2.43 -0.25 9.22
C LEU A 18 1.28 -0.33 8.23
N ILE A 19 1.48 -1.00 7.09
CA ILE A 19 0.42 -1.14 6.08
C ILE A 19 -0.72 -2.01 6.63
N ASP A 20 -0.39 -3.12 7.28
CA ASP A 20 -1.41 -4.00 7.87
C ASP A 20 -2.24 -3.24 8.91
N LYS A 21 -1.59 -2.41 9.72
CA LYS A 21 -2.26 -1.58 10.72
C LYS A 21 -3.16 -0.55 10.07
N ALA A 22 -2.68 0.11 9.02
CA ALA A 22 -3.47 1.10 8.29
C ALA A 22 -4.72 0.46 7.66
N LEU A 23 -4.61 -0.75 7.14
CA LEU A 23 -5.75 -1.45 6.56
C LEU A 23 -6.81 -1.81 7.60
N LYS A 24 -6.42 -1.99 8.85
CA LYS A 24 -7.38 -2.26 9.94
C LYS A 24 -8.14 -1.02 10.38
N SER A 25 -7.61 0.17 10.12
CA SER A 25 -8.19 1.43 10.60
C SER A 25 -8.54 2.39 9.48
N LEU A 26 -8.87 1.88 8.30
CA LEU A 26 -9.27 2.71 7.16
C LEU A 26 -10.55 3.48 7.47
N LYS A 27 -10.60 4.73 7.00
CA LYS A 27 -11.81 5.52 7.04
C LYS A 27 -12.81 5.00 6.01
N LYS A 28 -14.11 5.19 6.28
CA LYS A 28 -15.16 4.74 5.36
C LYS A 28 -15.04 5.33 3.97
N GLU A 29 -14.56 6.56 3.88
CA GLU A 29 -14.45 7.28 2.61
C GLU A 29 -13.20 6.90 1.82
N THR A 30 -12.29 6.13 2.38
CA THR A 30 -11.04 5.80 1.73
C THR A 30 -11.27 4.83 0.59
N CYS A 31 -10.89 5.26 -0.61
CA CYS A 31 -10.98 4.45 -1.83
C CYS A 31 -9.62 3.87 -2.21
N VAL A 32 -8.56 4.56 -1.83
CA VAL A 32 -7.18 4.20 -2.20
C VAL A 32 -6.29 4.41 -0.99
N LEU A 33 -5.48 3.40 -0.68
CA LEU A 33 -4.37 3.56 0.25
C LEU A 33 -3.10 3.64 -0.60
N ARG A 34 -2.52 4.82 -0.68
CA ARG A 34 -1.33 5.08 -1.49
C ARG A 34 -0.09 4.83 -0.68
N ILE A 35 0.70 3.85 -1.09
CA ILE A 35 1.93 3.48 -0.39
C ILE A 35 3.11 4.17 -1.05
N ILE A 36 3.79 5.03 -0.30
CA ILE A 36 4.99 5.70 -0.75
C ILE A 36 6.17 4.91 -0.18
N HIS A 37 6.75 4.03 -1.01
CA HIS A 37 7.80 3.13 -0.54
C HIS A 37 9.19 3.52 -1.02
N GLY A 38 9.27 4.48 -1.94
CA GLY A 38 10.55 4.89 -2.50
C GLY A 38 11.09 3.90 -3.53
N TYR A 39 12.20 4.29 -4.16
CA TYR A 39 12.81 3.47 -5.21
C TYR A 39 14.33 3.52 -5.17
N SER A 40 14.91 4.64 -4.71
CA SER A 40 16.35 4.90 -4.84
C SER A 40 17.24 3.92 -4.06
N HIS A 41 16.72 3.26 -3.05
CA HIS A 41 17.46 2.28 -2.24
C HIS A 41 16.97 0.85 -2.49
N GLY A 42 16.46 0.58 -3.68
CA GLY A 42 15.98 -0.74 -4.07
C GLY A 42 14.46 -0.83 -4.04
N ASP A 43 13.93 -1.97 -4.46
CA ASP A 43 12.51 -2.17 -4.69
C ASP A 43 11.90 -3.24 -3.77
N ALA A 44 12.57 -3.55 -2.66
CA ALA A 44 12.12 -4.64 -1.78
C ALA A 44 10.74 -4.38 -1.18
N ILE A 45 10.49 -3.15 -0.70
CA ILE A 45 9.20 -2.80 -0.13
C ILE A 45 8.13 -2.80 -1.22
N GLY A 46 8.43 -2.21 -2.39
CA GLY A 46 7.48 -2.21 -3.51
C GLY A 46 7.10 -3.61 -3.95
N LYS A 47 8.07 -4.51 -4.05
CA LYS A 47 7.80 -5.92 -4.40
C LYS A 47 6.91 -6.59 -3.35
N MET A 48 7.18 -6.36 -2.08
CA MET A 48 6.36 -6.92 -1.00
C MET A 48 4.92 -6.41 -1.10
N VAL A 49 4.75 -5.11 -1.32
CA VAL A 49 3.41 -4.52 -1.42
C VAL A 49 2.65 -5.13 -2.59
N ARG A 50 3.27 -5.21 -3.74
CA ARG A 50 2.61 -5.73 -4.95
C ARG A 50 2.24 -7.21 -4.84
N SER A 51 3.07 -8.01 -4.17
CA SER A 51 2.79 -9.45 -4.04
C SER A 51 1.83 -9.75 -2.89
N ARG A 52 2.05 -9.11 -1.73
CA ARG A 52 1.30 -9.45 -0.52
C ARG A 52 -0.17 -9.03 -0.59
N TYR A 53 -0.45 -7.85 -1.12
CA TYR A 53 -1.79 -7.27 -0.97
C TYR A 53 -2.74 -7.56 -2.13
N ARG A 54 -2.29 -8.23 -3.18
CA ARG A 54 -3.15 -8.62 -4.30
C ARG A 54 -4.32 -9.50 -3.85
N LYS A 55 -4.10 -10.35 -2.86
CA LYS A 55 -5.11 -11.30 -2.37
C LYS A 55 -5.72 -10.89 -1.04
N HIS A 56 -5.42 -9.69 -0.57
CA HIS A 56 -5.96 -9.22 0.70
C HIS A 56 -7.46 -8.96 0.56
N PRO A 57 -8.29 -9.41 1.54
CA PRO A 57 -9.76 -9.29 1.41
C PRO A 57 -10.26 -7.85 1.28
N LYS A 58 -9.54 -6.87 1.82
CA LYS A 58 -9.92 -5.47 1.71
C LYS A 58 -9.42 -4.79 0.44
N ILE A 59 -8.60 -5.46 -0.35
CA ILE A 59 -7.98 -4.88 -1.53
C ILE A 59 -8.65 -5.45 -2.78
N GLN A 60 -9.19 -4.56 -3.62
CA GLN A 60 -9.78 -4.95 -4.89
C GLN A 60 -8.71 -5.24 -5.93
N ARG A 61 -7.71 -4.36 -6.02
CA ARG A 61 -6.58 -4.53 -6.93
C ARG A 61 -5.42 -3.65 -6.49
N VAL A 62 -4.25 -3.95 -7.03
CA VAL A 62 -3.03 -3.18 -6.80
C VAL A 62 -2.71 -2.45 -8.10
N GLU A 63 -2.52 -1.13 -8.03
CA GLU A 63 -2.20 -0.31 -9.20
C GLU A 63 -0.82 0.28 -9.06
N LEU A 64 -0.04 0.19 -10.13
CA LEU A 64 1.28 0.80 -10.21
C LEU A 64 1.13 2.25 -10.64
N SER A 65 1.94 3.11 -10.05
CA SER A 65 2.01 4.51 -10.43
C SER A 65 3.09 4.70 -11.50
N MET A 66 3.01 5.80 -12.25
CA MET A 66 4.12 6.24 -13.09
C MET A 66 5.35 6.56 -12.24
N ASN A 67 5.15 6.98 -11.00
CA ASN A 67 6.23 7.13 -10.04
C ASN A 67 6.53 5.74 -9.45
N ARG A 68 7.74 5.23 -9.73
CA ARG A 68 8.16 3.89 -9.30
C ARG A 68 8.24 3.72 -7.80
N GLY A 69 8.28 4.81 -7.05
CA GLY A 69 8.29 4.79 -5.59
C GLY A 69 6.92 4.72 -4.96
N ILE A 70 5.84 4.58 -5.74
CA ILE A 70 4.47 4.61 -5.26
C ILE A 70 3.69 3.42 -5.81
N THR A 71 2.91 2.78 -4.94
CA THR A 71 1.97 1.73 -5.31
C THR A 71 0.64 2.01 -4.64
N ASP A 72 -0.45 1.96 -5.38
CA ASP A 72 -1.79 2.22 -4.87
C ASP A 72 -2.52 0.92 -4.59
N LEU A 73 -3.05 0.80 -3.38
CA LEU A 73 -3.94 -0.29 -2.99
C LEU A 73 -5.37 0.22 -3.13
N ILE A 74 -6.10 -0.33 -4.08
CA ILE A 74 -7.49 0.07 -4.34
C ILE A 74 -8.38 -0.70 -3.38
N ILE A 75 -9.10 0.02 -2.56
CA ILE A 75 -9.89 -0.57 -1.47
C ILE A 75 -11.18 -1.15 -2.02
N ARG A 76 -11.46 -2.39 -1.65
CA ARG A 76 -12.70 -3.06 -2.04
C ARG A 76 -13.86 -2.47 -1.26
N ARG A 77 -14.89 -2.08 -1.98
CA ARG A 77 -16.13 -1.61 -1.37
C ARG A 77 -17.12 -2.76 -1.30
N ILE A 78 -17.70 -2.93 -0.12
CA ILE A 78 -18.79 -3.87 0.10
C ILE A 78 -20.04 -3.03 0.25
N LEU A 79 -20.98 -3.22 -0.67
CA LEU A 79 -22.27 -2.53 -0.61
C LEU A 79 -23.24 -3.26 0.29
#